data_f5e5bae31882b6245167aa439e6bff02
#
_entry.id   f5e5bae31882b6245167aa439e6bff02
#
_cell.length_a   1.000
_cell.length_b   1.000
_cell.length_c   1.000
_cell.angle_alpha   90.00
_cell.angle_beta   90.00
_cell.angle_gamma   90.00
#
_symmetry.space_group_name_H-M   'P 1'
#
loop_
_entity.id
_entity.type
_entity.pdbx_description
1 polymer ?
#
loop_
_entity_poly.entity_id
_entity_poly.type
_entity_poly.pdbx_seq_one_letter_code
_entity_poly.pdbx_strand_id
1 'polypeptide(L)'
;MKVAIFTDTFFPQINGVTKTLGKLKEHFDQKGIDYLIFAPDDYKKNNESFEDNIQRMVSFRFFLYPECRLSVPNYFRIKNILNEYKPDLIHIVTPFNLGLCGLKYATSYNIPLVSSYHTNFTHYLDYYNLKLLEKPIWSFFKWFHDHCEMNFCPSQATLEELRKNGIKDLAIWDRGIDTSLYSPDYRDESLRKSYGLEDKITLLYVGRLAPEKNLGLLIKSMKLINRKYKDKVNLLITGDGPLSAELKADSPENVIFTGYMKGKELSQAYASADIFAFPSITETYGNVILEAMASGLPVVSFLEGGVRENLLDNYNGLACEEISPENFAVKLERLIINKELRAELANNAHKYALSKSWYNVFERLVSNYQEVIDYKSREAFISA
;
A
#
# COMPACT_ATOMS: atom_id res chain seq x y z
N MET A 1 18.79 -0.10 -19.22
CA MET A 1 17.33 -0.31 -19.41
C MET A 1 16.65 1.05 -19.45
N LYS A 2 15.83 1.26 -20.48
CA LYS A 2 15.03 2.48 -20.69
C LYS A 2 13.55 2.13 -20.56
N VAL A 3 12.85 2.73 -19.61
CA VAL A 3 11.45 2.42 -19.33
C VAL A 3 10.56 3.60 -19.66
N ALA A 4 9.52 3.41 -20.48
CA ALA A 4 8.49 4.42 -20.71
C ALA A 4 7.23 4.08 -19.89
N ILE A 5 6.82 4.99 -19.01
CA ILE A 5 5.67 4.81 -18.11
C ILE A 5 4.51 5.68 -18.56
N PHE A 6 3.31 5.09 -18.66
CA PHE A 6 2.08 5.78 -19.02
C PHE A 6 1.09 5.75 -17.85
N THR A 7 0.67 6.94 -17.41
CA THR A 7 -0.25 7.07 -16.27
C THR A 7 -1.20 8.25 -16.43
N ASP A 8 -2.47 8.08 -16.09
CA ASP A 8 -3.48 9.16 -16.04
C ASP A 8 -3.61 9.77 -14.61
N THR A 9 -2.66 9.44 -13.71
CA THR A 9 -2.54 10.04 -12.38
C THR A 9 -1.06 10.19 -11.99
N PHE A 10 -0.63 11.41 -11.67
CA PHE A 10 0.73 11.73 -11.24
C PHE A 10 0.73 13.04 -10.43
N PHE A 11 1.86 13.36 -9.76
CA PHE A 11 1.98 14.66 -9.08
C PHE A 11 1.58 15.84 -10.02
N PRO A 12 0.89 16.87 -9.50
CA PRO A 12 0.62 17.21 -8.10
C PRO A 12 -0.62 16.53 -7.48
N GLN A 13 -1.26 15.57 -8.14
CA GLN A 13 -2.33 14.78 -7.54
C GLN A 13 -1.76 13.92 -6.38
N ILE A 14 -2.52 13.79 -5.30
CA ILE A 14 -2.10 13.04 -4.10
C ILE A 14 -3.03 11.84 -3.91
N ASN A 15 -2.58 10.67 -4.32
CA ASN A 15 -3.24 9.38 -4.08
C ASN A 15 -2.19 8.26 -3.92
N GLY A 16 -2.64 7.03 -3.67
CA GLY A 16 -1.75 5.89 -3.46
C GLY A 16 -0.86 5.57 -4.66
N VAL A 17 -1.38 5.73 -5.89
CA VAL A 17 -0.64 5.45 -7.12
C VAL A 17 0.45 6.50 -7.35
N THR A 18 0.13 7.79 -7.18
CA THR A 18 1.11 8.86 -7.34
C THR A 18 2.25 8.77 -6.35
N LYS A 19 1.97 8.41 -5.09
CA LYS A 19 3.01 8.16 -4.08
C LYS A 19 3.92 6.99 -4.48
N THR A 20 3.34 5.89 -4.95
CA THR A 20 4.10 4.72 -5.41
C THR A 20 4.99 5.07 -6.62
N LEU A 21 4.45 5.80 -7.62
CA LEU A 21 5.22 6.24 -8.77
C LEU A 21 6.33 7.23 -8.42
N GLY A 22 6.09 8.12 -7.44
CA GLY A 22 7.12 9.00 -6.92
C GLY A 22 8.29 8.23 -6.29
N LYS A 23 7.97 7.22 -5.48
CA LYS A 23 8.99 6.34 -4.89
C LYS A 23 9.70 5.47 -5.94
N LEU A 24 9.00 5.03 -6.99
CA LEU A 24 9.59 4.31 -8.12
C LEU A 24 10.58 5.21 -8.88
N LYS A 25 10.21 6.47 -9.12
CA LYS A 25 11.10 7.48 -9.71
C LYS A 25 12.38 7.66 -8.88
N GLU A 26 12.25 7.86 -7.55
CA GLU A 26 13.39 7.96 -6.64
C GLU A 26 14.31 6.72 -6.75
N HIS A 27 13.74 5.54 -6.85
CA HIS A 27 14.48 4.28 -7.01
C HIS A 27 15.21 4.20 -8.35
N PHE A 28 14.56 4.60 -9.46
CA PHE A 28 15.19 4.64 -10.78
C PHE A 28 16.37 5.62 -10.82
N ASP A 29 16.21 6.82 -10.24
CA ASP A 29 17.28 7.81 -10.12
C ASP A 29 18.48 7.23 -9.35
N GLN A 30 18.25 6.53 -8.24
CA GLN A 30 19.31 5.89 -7.44
C GLN A 30 20.03 4.74 -8.17
N LYS A 31 19.32 4.02 -9.03
CA LYS A 31 19.85 2.86 -9.78
C LYS A 31 20.43 3.25 -11.15
N GLY A 32 20.30 4.50 -11.58
CA GLY A 32 20.71 4.93 -12.91
C GLY A 32 19.89 4.25 -14.03
N ILE A 33 18.60 3.94 -13.75
CA ILE A 33 17.67 3.43 -14.75
C ILE A 33 17.06 4.60 -15.48
N ASP A 34 17.20 4.63 -16.81
CA ASP A 34 16.58 5.66 -17.65
C ASP A 34 15.06 5.46 -17.68
N TYR A 35 14.30 6.51 -17.46
CA TYR A 35 12.85 6.48 -17.53
C TYR A 35 12.26 7.71 -18.19
N LEU A 36 11.06 7.54 -18.75
CA LEU A 36 10.26 8.62 -19.33
C LEU A 36 8.80 8.42 -18.90
N ILE A 37 8.21 9.41 -18.22
CA ILE A 37 6.84 9.32 -17.70
C ILE A 37 5.91 10.20 -18.52
N PHE A 38 4.89 9.62 -19.15
CA PHE A 38 3.77 10.33 -19.75
C PHE A 38 2.65 10.47 -18.73
N ALA A 39 2.29 11.72 -18.38
CA ALA A 39 1.36 12.02 -17.30
C ALA A 39 0.43 13.18 -17.65
N PRO A 40 -0.73 13.31 -16.97
CA PRO A 40 -1.63 14.44 -17.17
C PRO A 40 -1.00 15.74 -16.71
N ASP A 41 -1.34 16.84 -17.40
CA ASP A 41 -0.99 18.19 -16.97
C ASP A 41 -2.04 18.71 -15.96
N ASP A 42 -1.58 19.50 -14.96
CA ASP A 42 -2.47 20.21 -14.04
C ASP A 42 -2.18 21.71 -14.11
N TYR A 43 -2.93 22.41 -14.96
CA TYR A 43 -2.78 23.85 -15.24
C TYR A 43 -2.82 24.77 -14.01
N LYS A 44 -3.18 24.28 -12.84
CA LYS A 44 -3.29 25.12 -11.63
C LYS A 44 -1.97 25.32 -10.87
N LYS A 45 -0.90 24.61 -11.22
CA LYS A 45 0.39 24.69 -10.52
C LYS A 45 1.58 24.79 -11.50
N ASN A 46 1.64 25.90 -12.23
CA ASN A 46 2.68 26.16 -13.24
C ASN A 46 4.09 26.49 -12.70
N ASN A 47 4.42 26.22 -11.45
CA ASN A 47 5.69 26.62 -10.83
C ASN A 47 6.57 25.47 -10.31
N GLU A 48 6.27 24.21 -10.64
CA GLU A 48 7.19 23.13 -10.31
C GLU A 48 8.09 22.84 -11.52
N SER A 49 9.39 22.72 -11.25
CA SER A 49 10.47 22.47 -12.20
C SER A 49 10.07 21.47 -13.29
N PHE A 50 10.26 21.86 -14.55
CA PHE A 50 10.18 20.95 -15.70
C PHE A 50 11.25 19.86 -15.50
N GLU A 51 10.83 18.68 -15.09
CA GLU A 51 11.71 17.52 -15.13
C GLU A 51 11.67 16.97 -16.55
N ASP A 52 12.82 16.92 -17.23
CA ASP A 52 12.95 16.50 -18.64
C ASP A 52 12.38 15.09 -18.87
N ASN A 53 12.39 14.26 -17.84
CA ASN A 53 11.88 12.88 -17.87
C ASN A 53 10.35 12.77 -17.71
N ILE A 54 9.61 13.90 -17.56
CA ILE A 54 8.15 13.88 -17.41
C ILE A 54 7.48 14.65 -18.54
N GLN A 55 6.76 13.94 -19.40
CA GLN A 55 6.03 14.48 -20.54
C GLN A 55 4.57 14.74 -20.16
N ARG A 56 4.21 16.00 -19.94
CA ARG A 56 2.86 16.41 -19.57
C ARG A 56 1.94 16.50 -20.79
N MET A 57 0.73 15.93 -20.63
CA MET A 57 -0.33 15.91 -21.66
C MET A 57 -1.55 16.67 -21.15
N VAL A 58 -2.14 17.49 -22.02
CA VAL A 58 -3.40 18.21 -21.73
C VAL A 58 -4.42 17.28 -21.15
N SER A 59 -5.07 17.69 -20.06
CA SER A 59 -6.04 16.83 -19.36
C SER A 59 -7.18 17.63 -18.72
N PHE A 60 -8.29 16.94 -18.45
CA PHE A 60 -9.43 17.47 -17.72
C PHE A 60 -9.83 16.51 -16.58
N ARG A 61 -10.52 17.03 -15.57
CA ARG A 61 -10.97 16.20 -14.43
C ARG A 61 -12.04 15.22 -14.89
N PHE A 62 -11.88 13.96 -14.49
CA PHE A 62 -12.89 12.94 -14.72
C PHE A 62 -13.96 13.02 -13.63
N PHE A 63 -15.20 13.33 -13.99
CA PHE A 63 -16.27 13.61 -13.03
C PHE A 63 -16.71 12.38 -12.22
N LEU A 64 -16.60 11.16 -12.78
CA LEU A 64 -16.91 9.90 -12.08
C LEU A 64 -15.79 9.45 -11.13
N TYR A 65 -14.56 9.92 -11.34
CA TYR A 65 -13.41 9.59 -10.50
C TYR A 65 -12.48 10.80 -10.39
N PRO A 66 -12.77 11.74 -9.45
CA PRO A 66 -12.05 13.02 -9.35
C PRO A 66 -10.55 12.91 -9.06
N GLU A 67 -10.09 11.75 -8.58
CA GLU A 67 -8.67 11.46 -8.35
C GLU A 67 -7.91 11.14 -9.63
N CYS A 68 -8.61 10.88 -10.74
CA CYS A 68 -8.04 10.69 -12.07
C CYS A 68 -8.33 11.88 -12.99
N ARG A 69 -7.41 12.11 -13.91
CA ARG A 69 -7.58 13.09 -14.98
C ARG A 69 -7.60 12.35 -16.31
N LEU A 70 -8.56 12.64 -17.16
CA LEU A 70 -8.55 12.12 -18.53
C LEU A 70 -7.66 13.00 -19.38
N SER A 71 -6.59 12.43 -19.87
CA SER A 71 -5.68 13.10 -20.80
C SER A 71 -6.24 13.11 -22.23
N VAL A 72 -5.91 14.17 -22.98
CA VAL A 72 -6.13 14.26 -24.41
C VAL A 72 -4.78 14.13 -25.10
N PRO A 73 -4.28 12.89 -25.30
CA PRO A 73 -2.94 12.67 -25.82
C PRO A 73 -2.88 12.98 -27.33
N ASN A 74 -1.81 13.65 -27.76
CA ASN A 74 -1.44 13.72 -29.16
C ASN A 74 -0.55 12.51 -29.49
N TYR A 75 -1.09 11.49 -30.12
CA TYR A 75 -0.36 10.26 -30.44
C TYR A 75 0.88 10.50 -31.31
N PHE A 76 0.82 11.43 -32.29
CA PHE A 76 1.98 11.72 -33.14
C PHE A 76 3.13 12.33 -32.36
N ARG A 77 2.83 13.23 -31.40
CA ARG A 77 3.84 13.78 -30.48
C ARG A 77 4.46 12.69 -29.61
N ILE A 78 3.63 11.84 -29.00
CA ILE A 78 4.08 10.70 -28.18
C ILE A 78 4.97 9.76 -29.01
N LYS A 79 4.54 9.41 -30.21
CA LYS A 79 5.31 8.56 -31.14
C LYS A 79 6.69 9.15 -31.47
N ASN A 80 6.78 10.45 -31.76
CA ASN A 80 8.05 11.11 -32.07
C ASN A 80 9.00 11.06 -30.87
N ILE A 81 8.50 11.37 -29.66
CA ILE A 81 9.27 11.28 -28.42
C ILE A 81 9.78 9.85 -28.17
N LEU A 82 8.92 8.85 -28.33
CA LEU A 82 9.30 7.45 -28.12
C LEU A 82 10.28 6.93 -29.18
N ASN A 83 10.17 7.39 -30.44
CA ASN A 83 11.12 7.05 -31.51
C ASN A 83 12.53 7.59 -31.23
N GLU A 84 12.63 8.75 -30.58
CA GLU A 84 13.90 9.33 -30.14
C GLU A 84 14.41 8.64 -28.87
N TYR A 85 13.55 8.42 -27.88
CA TYR A 85 13.88 7.82 -26.60
C TYR A 85 14.26 6.33 -26.73
N LYS A 86 13.55 5.57 -27.57
CA LYS A 86 13.74 4.12 -27.82
C LYS A 86 13.66 3.30 -26.55
N PRO A 87 12.48 3.18 -25.93
CA PRO A 87 12.32 2.42 -24.72
C PRO A 87 12.58 0.92 -24.95
N ASP A 88 13.21 0.25 -23.96
CA ASP A 88 13.37 -1.19 -23.92
C ASP A 88 12.07 -1.87 -23.44
N LEU A 89 11.25 -1.14 -22.67
CA LEU A 89 10.01 -1.61 -22.08
C LEU A 89 9.01 -0.46 -21.91
N ILE A 90 7.74 -0.76 -22.12
CA ILE A 90 6.62 0.15 -21.79
C ILE A 90 5.84 -0.40 -20.61
N HIS A 91 5.61 0.45 -19.59
CA HIS A 91 4.76 0.12 -18.45
C HIS A 91 3.51 1.01 -18.44
N ILE A 92 2.33 0.41 -18.57
CA ILE A 92 1.06 1.12 -18.50
C ILE A 92 0.48 0.97 -17.08
N VAL A 93 0.46 2.07 -16.33
CA VAL A 93 -0.03 2.10 -14.94
C VAL A 93 -1.54 2.29 -14.87
N THR A 94 -2.11 2.99 -15.88
CA THR A 94 -3.57 3.17 -15.98
C THR A 94 -4.05 2.89 -17.40
N PRO A 95 -5.11 2.06 -17.60
CA PRO A 95 -5.59 1.62 -18.92
C PRO A 95 -6.53 2.64 -19.58
N PHE A 96 -6.26 3.95 -19.44
CA PHE A 96 -7.06 5.02 -20.05
C PHE A 96 -6.37 5.59 -21.29
N ASN A 97 -6.69 6.83 -21.66
CA ASN A 97 -6.27 7.42 -22.93
C ASN A 97 -4.74 7.42 -23.13
N LEU A 98 -3.95 7.75 -22.10
CA LEU A 98 -2.50 7.67 -22.17
C LEU A 98 -2.03 6.22 -22.29
N GLY A 99 -2.60 5.32 -21.49
CA GLY A 99 -2.28 3.90 -21.56
C GLY A 99 -2.57 3.29 -22.94
N LEU A 100 -3.70 3.65 -23.56
CA LEU A 100 -4.02 3.20 -24.92
C LEU A 100 -3.03 3.70 -25.98
N CYS A 101 -2.44 4.89 -25.78
CA CYS A 101 -1.36 5.36 -26.65
C CYS A 101 -0.08 4.52 -26.48
N GLY A 102 0.27 4.19 -25.25
CA GLY A 102 1.39 3.29 -24.92
C GLY A 102 1.19 1.91 -25.53
N LEU A 103 0.01 1.32 -25.34
CA LEU A 103 -0.38 0.03 -25.94
C LEU A 103 -0.24 0.04 -27.46
N LYS A 104 -0.80 1.07 -28.13
CA LYS A 104 -0.72 1.21 -29.59
C LYS A 104 0.72 1.29 -30.07
N TYR A 105 1.57 2.03 -29.37
CA TYR A 105 2.99 2.15 -29.77
C TYR A 105 3.72 0.83 -29.53
N ALA A 106 3.58 0.20 -28.35
CA ALA A 106 4.21 -1.06 -28.01
C ALA A 106 3.89 -2.16 -29.02
N THR A 107 2.59 -2.34 -29.35
CA THR A 107 2.15 -3.36 -30.32
C THR A 107 2.63 -3.04 -31.74
N SER A 108 2.65 -1.75 -32.15
CA SER A 108 3.11 -1.35 -33.50
C SER A 108 4.60 -1.57 -33.73
N TYR A 109 5.41 -1.48 -32.69
CA TYR A 109 6.88 -1.58 -32.74
C TYR A 109 7.45 -2.81 -32.05
N ASN A 110 6.59 -3.73 -31.61
CA ASN A 110 6.95 -4.95 -30.90
C ASN A 110 7.84 -4.71 -29.66
N ILE A 111 7.53 -3.64 -28.91
CA ILE A 111 8.21 -3.30 -27.66
C ILE A 111 7.60 -4.11 -26.50
N PRO A 112 8.42 -4.71 -25.61
CA PRO A 112 7.94 -5.36 -24.40
C PRO A 112 6.97 -4.48 -23.61
N LEU A 113 5.82 -5.02 -23.22
CA LEU A 113 4.73 -4.28 -22.61
C LEU A 113 4.27 -4.94 -21.30
N VAL A 114 4.25 -4.16 -20.23
CA VAL A 114 3.67 -4.57 -18.95
C VAL A 114 2.60 -3.59 -18.51
N SER A 115 1.66 -4.05 -17.71
CA SER A 115 0.61 -3.19 -17.17
C SER A 115 0.44 -3.35 -15.66
N SER A 116 -0.29 -2.41 -15.05
CA SER A 116 -0.66 -2.47 -13.63
C SER A 116 -2.15 -2.25 -13.43
N TYR A 117 -2.72 -2.97 -12.47
CA TYR A 117 -4.09 -2.82 -12.01
C TYR A 117 -4.08 -2.30 -10.56
N HIS A 118 -4.18 -0.98 -10.39
CA HIS A 118 -4.11 -0.33 -9.08
C HIS A 118 -5.46 0.12 -8.52
N THR A 119 -6.51 0.12 -9.33
CA THR A 119 -7.82 0.65 -8.94
C THR A 119 -8.87 -0.43 -9.14
N ASN A 120 -9.54 -0.80 -8.06
CA ASN A 120 -10.69 -1.70 -8.16
C ASN A 120 -11.90 -0.94 -8.69
N PHE A 121 -12.05 -0.88 -10.01
CA PHE A 121 -13.12 -0.18 -10.70
C PHE A 121 -14.49 -0.79 -10.43
N THR A 122 -14.58 -2.09 -10.11
CA THR A 122 -15.85 -2.77 -9.86
C THR A 122 -16.54 -2.27 -8.59
N HIS A 123 -15.79 -1.94 -7.53
CA HIS A 123 -16.35 -1.30 -6.34
C HIS A 123 -16.99 0.06 -6.62
N TYR A 124 -16.45 0.83 -7.59
CA TYR A 124 -17.05 2.09 -7.99
C TYR A 124 -18.36 1.90 -8.76
N LEU A 125 -18.48 0.82 -9.56
CA LEU A 125 -19.73 0.48 -10.26
C LEU A 125 -20.87 0.17 -9.28
N ASP A 126 -20.58 -0.54 -8.20
CA ASP A 126 -21.54 -0.80 -7.12
C ASP A 126 -22.00 0.49 -6.46
N TYR A 127 -21.06 1.40 -6.16
CA TYR A 127 -21.36 2.70 -5.53
C TYR A 127 -22.24 3.60 -6.41
N TYR A 128 -22.04 3.59 -7.73
CA TYR A 128 -22.82 4.41 -8.68
C TYR A 128 -24.01 3.67 -9.31
N ASN A 129 -24.40 2.49 -8.81
CA ASN A 129 -25.50 1.66 -9.37
C ASN A 129 -25.32 1.33 -10.87
N LEU A 130 -24.08 1.20 -11.35
CA LEU A 130 -23.74 0.94 -12.75
C LEU A 130 -23.40 -0.53 -13.02
N LYS A 131 -24.03 -1.48 -12.31
CA LYS A 131 -23.79 -2.95 -12.44
C LYS A 131 -23.95 -3.48 -13.87
N LEU A 132 -24.80 -2.86 -14.69
CA LEU A 132 -24.97 -3.25 -16.10
C LEU A 132 -23.69 -3.06 -16.94
N LEU A 133 -22.76 -2.18 -16.49
CA LEU A 133 -21.49 -1.94 -17.17
C LEU A 133 -20.36 -2.88 -16.71
N GLU A 134 -20.59 -3.73 -15.73
CA GLU A 134 -19.57 -4.62 -15.18
C GLU A 134 -18.97 -5.55 -16.25
N LYS A 135 -19.81 -6.25 -17.01
CA LYS A 135 -19.36 -7.18 -18.08
C LYS A 135 -18.59 -6.46 -19.20
N PRO A 136 -19.08 -5.35 -19.78
CA PRO A 136 -18.31 -4.57 -20.76
C PRO A 136 -16.96 -4.09 -20.23
N ILE A 137 -16.91 -3.65 -18.99
CA ILE A 137 -15.68 -3.16 -18.36
C ILE A 137 -14.67 -4.31 -18.16
N TRP A 138 -15.11 -5.48 -17.68
CA TRP A 138 -14.24 -6.64 -17.58
C TRP A 138 -13.77 -7.13 -18.96
N SER A 139 -14.62 -7.07 -19.97
CA SER A 139 -14.23 -7.41 -21.35
C SER A 139 -13.16 -6.46 -21.89
N PHE A 140 -13.27 -5.16 -21.59
CA PHE A 140 -12.26 -4.17 -21.95
C PHE A 140 -10.94 -4.42 -21.19
N PHE A 141 -10.98 -4.65 -19.87
CA PHE A 141 -9.78 -4.94 -19.09
C PHE A 141 -9.11 -6.22 -19.58
N LYS A 142 -9.89 -7.29 -19.82
CA LYS A 142 -9.32 -8.52 -20.34
C LYS A 142 -8.65 -8.28 -21.70
N TRP A 143 -9.33 -7.63 -22.64
CA TRP A 143 -8.75 -7.29 -23.94
C TRP A 143 -7.46 -6.49 -23.78
N PHE A 144 -7.43 -5.48 -22.89
CA PHE A 144 -6.27 -4.63 -22.65
C PHE A 144 -5.10 -5.43 -22.07
N HIS A 145 -5.34 -6.18 -21.01
CA HIS A 145 -4.32 -6.95 -20.30
C HIS A 145 -3.82 -8.17 -21.09
N ASP A 146 -4.60 -8.72 -21.98
CA ASP A 146 -4.19 -9.81 -22.89
C ASP A 146 -3.12 -9.38 -23.92
N HIS A 147 -2.86 -8.07 -24.07
CA HIS A 147 -1.77 -7.54 -24.91
C HIS A 147 -0.46 -7.34 -24.15
N CYS A 148 -0.46 -7.54 -22.85
CA CYS A 148 0.70 -7.31 -21.99
C CYS A 148 1.39 -8.65 -21.67
N GLU A 149 2.72 -8.68 -21.71
CA GLU A 149 3.51 -9.84 -21.35
C GLU A 149 3.43 -10.13 -19.83
N MET A 150 3.17 -9.10 -19.00
CA MET A 150 2.97 -9.26 -17.56
C MET A 150 2.02 -8.19 -17.02
N ASN A 151 1.16 -8.58 -16.09
CA ASN A 151 0.14 -7.72 -15.49
C ASN A 151 0.33 -7.67 -13.98
N PHE A 152 0.69 -6.50 -13.45
CA PHE A 152 0.92 -6.29 -12.04
C PHE A 152 -0.36 -5.96 -11.28
N CYS A 153 -0.49 -6.49 -10.07
CA CYS A 153 -1.58 -6.17 -9.15
C CYS A 153 -1.07 -6.00 -7.71
N PRO A 154 -1.80 -5.23 -6.86
CA PRO A 154 -1.26 -4.81 -5.57
C PRO A 154 -1.33 -5.87 -4.48
N SER A 155 -2.08 -6.95 -4.66
CA SER A 155 -2.33 -7.92 -3.59
C SER A 155 -2.74 -9.29 -4.12
N GLN A 156 -2.62 -10.32 -3.27
CA GLN A 156 -3.06 -11.67 -3.59
C GLN A 156 -4.58 -11.74 -3.86
N ALA A 157 -5.38 -11.00 -3.08
CA ALA A 157 -6.83 -10.94 -3.28
C ALA A 157 -7.18 -10.35 -4.65
N THR A 158 -6.51 -9.27 -5.07
CA THR A 158 -6.67 -8.68 -6.40
C THR A 158 -6.22 -9.64 -7.51
N LEU A 159 -5.11 -10.36 -7.30
CA LEU A 159 -4.61 -11.35 -8.24
C LEU A 159 -5.66 -12.46 -8.49
N GLU A 160 -6.29 -12.96 -7.44
CA GLU A 160 -7.34 -13.99 -7.54
C GLU A 160 -8.59 -13.45 -8.26
N GLU A 161 -8.99 -12.20 -7.99
CA GLU A 161 -10.10 -11.52 -8.68
C GLU A 161 -9.81 -11.38 -10.18
N LEU A 162 -8.63 -10.89 -10.55
CA LEU A 162 -8.22 -10.73 -11.96
C LEU A 162 -8.16 -12.08 -12.68
N ARG A 163 -7.59 -13.11 -12.04
CA ARG A 163 -7.54 -14.48 -12.57
C ARG A 163 -8.93 -15.05 -12.80
N LYS A 164 -9.85 -14.85 -11.83
CA LYS A 164 -11.26 -15.28 -11.97
C LYS A 164 -11.96 -14.61 -13.14
N ASN A 165 -11.58 -13.36 -13.47
CA ASN A 165 -12.10 -12.62 -14.63
C ASN A 165 -11.32 -12.89 -15.94
N GLY A 166 -10.44 -13.90 -15.95
CA GLY A 166 -9.75 -14.39 -17.13
C GLY A 166 -8.53 -13.60 -17.57
N ILE A 167 -7.97 -12.73 -16.71
CA ILE A 167 -6.70 -12.05 -16.94
C ILE A 167 -5.56 -13.00 -16.56
N LYS A 168 -4.53 -13.06 -17.40
CA LYS A 168 -3.39 -13.97 -17.29
C LYS A 168 -2.11 -13.21 -17.00
N ASP A 169 -1.00 -13.95 -16.84
CA ASP A 169 0.36 -13.44 -16.69
C ASP A 169 0.45 -12.38 -15.57
N LEU A 170 -0.11 -12.77 -14.41
CA LEU A 170 -0.27 -11.93 -13.24
C LEU A 170 0.93 -12.03 -12.30
N ALA A 171 1.45 -10.89 -11.87
CA ALA A 171 2.48 -10.77 -10.85
C ALA A 171 2.08 -9.75 -9.77
N ILE A 172 2.59 -9.92 -8.55
CA ILE A 172 2.29 -8.98 -7.46
C ILE A 172 3.32 -7.85 -7.48
N TRP A 173 2.82 -6.62 -7.58
CA TRP A 173 3.52 -5.39 -7.28
C TRP A 173 2.86 -4.75 -6.06
N ASP A 174 3.26 -5.22 -4.89
CA ASP A 174 2.72 -4.80 -3.61
C ASP A 174 3.21 -3.38 -3.22
N ARG A 175 2.68 -2.88 -2.11
CA ARG A 175 3.10 -1.59 -1.56
C ARG A 175 4.29 -1.80 -0.65
N GLY A 176 5.22 -0.85 -0.70
CA GLY A 176 6.37 -0.84 0.18
C GLY A 176 6.13 -0.08 1.47
N ILE A 177 7.01 -0.32 2.44
CA ILE A 177 7.15 0.44 3.68
C ILE A 177 8.46 1.22 3.67
N ASP A 178 8.44 2.41 4.24
CA ASP A 178 9.66 3.20 4.42
C ASP A 178 10.35 2.80 5.73
N THR A 179 11.33 1.91 5.60
CA THR A 179 12.10 1.38 6.73
C THR A 179 13.07 2.41 7.34
N SER A 180 13.27 3.55 6.70
CA SER A 180 14.02 4.67 7.28
C SER A 180 13.19 5.49 8.27
N LEU A 181 11.85 5.45 8.12
CA LEU A 181 10.92 6.10 9.03
C LEU A 181 10.46 5.17 10.16
N TYR A 182 10.41 3.86 9.91
CA TYR A 182 9.92 2.87 10.87
C TYR A 182 10.97 1.80 11.13
N SER A 183 11.55 1.83 12.34
CA SER A 183 12.59 0.91 12.83
C SER A 183 12.50 0.75 14.34
N PRO A 184 12.85 -0.41 14.90
CA PRO A 184 13.00 -0.58 16.34
C PRO A 184 14.01 0.41 16.96
N ASP A 185 14.96 0.92 16.18
CA ASP A 185 15.99 1.87 16.62
C ASP A 185 15.42 3.24 17.07
N TYR A 186 14.17 3.54 16.72
CA TYR A 186 13.47 4.75 17.16
C TYR A 186 12.87 4.63 18.57
N ARG A 187 13.09 3.51 19.29
CA ARG A 187 12.62 3.35 20.66
C ARG A 187 13.16 4.50 21.53
N ASP A 188 12.25 5.15 22.25
CA ASP A 188 12.54 6.35 23.02
C ASP A 188 12.02 6.21 24.46
N GLU A 189 12.94 6.04 25.40
CA GLU A 189 12.60 5.90 26.83
C GLU A 189 12.08 7.21 27.42
N SER A 190 12.41 8.38 26.84
CA SER A 190 11.84 9.66 27.27
C SER A 190 10.37 9.77 26.91
N LEU A 191 9.97 9.27 25.74
CA LEU A 191 8.57 9.15 25.35
C LEU A 191 7.83 8.17 26.27
N ARG A 192 8.44 7.01 26.58
CA ARG A 192 7.83 6.05 27.50
C ARG A 192 7.58 6.69 28.88
N LYS A 193 8.54 7.44 29.39
CA LYS A 193 8.44 8.16 30.65
C LYS A 193 7.35 9.24 30.62
N SER A 194 7.27 10.03 29.56
CA SER A 194 6.28 11.11 29.44
C SER A 194 4.83 10.63 29.44
N TYR A 195 4.59 9.39 28.98
CA TYR A 195 3.28 8.74 28.96
C TYR A 195 3.08 7.71 30.11
N GLY A 196 4.01 7.58 31.06
CA GLY A 196 3.91 6.63 32.17
C GLY A 196 3.86 5.17 31.73
N LEU A 197 4.63 4.81 30.68
CA LEU A 197 4.70 3.47 30.09
C LEU A 197 5.84 2.62 30.69
N GLU A 198 6.59 3.16 31.64
CA GLU A 198 7.76 2.50 32.26
C GLU A 198 7.32 1.21 32.96
N ASP A 199 8.17 0.19 32.87
CA ASP A 199 7.97 -1.14 33.51
C ASP A 199 6.68 -1.88 33.15
N LYS A 200 5.96 -1.42 32.10
CA LYS A 200 4.71 -2.03 31.65
C LYS A 200 4.79 -2.45 30.19
N ILE A 201 4.03 -3.48 29.85
CA ILE A 201 3.79 -3.84 28.45
C ILE A 201 2.86 -2.79 27.84
N THR A 202 3.31 -2.20 26.74
CA THR A 202 2.55 -1.17 26.02
C THR A 202 1.91 -1.76 24.77
N LEU A 203 0.59 -1.82 24.76
CA LEU A 203 -0.19 -2.04 23.54
C LEU A 203 -0.29 -0.73 22.79
N LEU A 204 -0.24 -0.76 21.47
CA LEU A 204 -0.37 0.42 20.62
C LEU A 204 -1.49 0.23 19.59
N TYR A 205 -2.32 1.23 19.45
CA TYR A 205 -3.19 1.45 18.30
C TYR A 205 -2.80 2.73 17.59
N VAL A 206 -2.74 2.69 16.25
CA VAL A 206 -2.54 3.87 15.40
C VAL A 206 -3.61 3.90 14.32
N GLY A 207 -4.32 5.03 14.23
CA GLY A 207 -5.33 5.22 13.19
C GLY A 207 -6.39 6.25 13.55
N ARG A 208 -7.33 6.46 12.60
CA ARG A 208 -8.47 7.34 12.81
C ARG A 208 -9.40 6.76 13.88
N LEU A 209 -9.89 7.61 14.78
CA LEU A 209 -10.86 7.21 15.81
C LEU A 209 -12.29 7.30 15.25
N ALA A 210 -12.66 6.31 14.42
CA ALA A 210 -13.91 6.27 13.68
C ALA A 210 -14.60 4.89 13.81
N PRO A 211 -15.93 4.80 13.58
CA PRO A 211 -16.70 3.56 13.80
C PRO A 211 -16.15 2.34 13.07
N GLU A 212 -15.71 2.52 11.83
CA GLU A 212 -15.17 1.45 10.99
C GLU A 212 -13.87 0.85 11.52
N LYS A 213 -13.19 1.50 12.47
CA LYS A 213 -11.96 1.02 13.11
C LYS A 213 -12.19 0.15 14.35
N ASN A 214 -13.44 -0.01 14.75
CA ASN A 214 -13.87 -0.94 15.81
C ASN A 214 -13.17 -0.76 17.18
N LEU A 215 -12.81 0.49 17.54
CA LEU A 215 -12.08 0.79 18.78
C LEU A 215 -12.87 0.46 20.04
N GLY A 216 -14.20 0.49 19.99
CA GLY A 216 -15.05 0.05 21.10
C GLY A 216 -14.79 -1.39 21.52
N LEU A 217 -14.45 -2.28 20.56
CA LEU A 217 -14.03 -3.65 20.85
C LEU A 217 -12.69 -3.65 21.59
N LEU A 218 -11.71 -2.84 21.16
CA LEU A 218 -10.40 -2.76 21.83
C LEU A 218 -10.53 -2.27 23.28
N ILE A 219 -11.36 -1.25 23.54
CA ILE A 219 -11.61 -0.76 24.91
C ILE A 219 -12.26 -1.84 25.78
N LYS A 220 -13.25 -2.59 25.25
CA LYS A 220 -13.84 -3.72 25.96
C LYS A 220 -12.80 -4.81 26.24
N SER A 221 -11.92 -5.13 25.31
CA SER A 221 -10.81 -6.08 25.50
C SER A 221 -9.86 -5.61 26.60
N MET A 222 -9.53 -4.31 26.63
CA MET A 222 -8.71 -3.74 27.71
C MET A 222 -9.39 -3.87 29.09
N LYS A 223 -10.71 -3.66 29.17
CA LYS A 223 -11.45 -3.88 30.43
C LYS A 223 -11.36 -5.36 30.91
N LEU A 224 -11.34 -6.32 29.98
CA LEU A 224 -11.15 -7.75 30.31
C LEU A 224 -9.70 -8.02 30.79
N ILE A 225 -8.70 -7.51 30.08
CA ILE A 225 -7.28 -7.64 30.42
C ILE A 225 -7.02 -7.04 31.81
N ASN A 226 -7.60 -5.88 32.12
CA ASN A 226 -7.43 -5.17 33.37
C ASN A 226 -7.91 -5.93 34.60
N ARG A 227 -8.78 -6.92 34.46
CA ARG A 227 -9.18 -7.78 35.59
C ARG A 227 -8.00 -8.54 36.21
N LYS A 228 -6.93 -8.79 35.41
CA LYS A 228 -5.77 -9.57 35.84
C LYS A 228 -4.44 -8.78 35.76
N TYR A 229 -4.35 -7.80 34.85
CA TYR A 229 -3.05 -7.20 34.45
C TYR A 229 -3.07 -5.66 34.46
N LYS A 230 -4.01 -4.98 35.17
CA LYS A 230 -4.15 -3.52 35.20
C LYS A 230 -2.82 -2.79 35.42
N ASP A 231 -2.01 -3.26 36.35
CA ASP A 231 -0.75 -2.60 36.74
C ASP A 231 0.45 -2.99 35.86
N LYS A 232 0.25 -3.93 34.93
CA LYS A 232 1.31 -4.47 34.06
C LYS A 232 1.19 -4.06 32.61
N VAL A 233 0.06 -3.46 32.20
CA VAL A 233 -0.26 -3.18 30.81
C VAL A 233 -0.81 -1.78 30.65
N ASN A 234 -0.37 -1.09 29.63
CA ASN A 234 -0.98 0.17 29.13
C ASN A 234 -1.44 -0.01 27.69
N LEU A 235 -2.43 0.80 27.27
CA LEU A 235 -2.80 0.94 25.88
C LEU A 235 -2.58 2.39 25.45
N LEU A 236 -1.71 2.59 24.46
CA LEU A 236 -1.48 3.89 23.83
C LEU A 236 -2.33 3.96 22.55
N ILE A 237 -3.21 4.95 22.46
CA ILE A 237 -4.06 5.21 21.29
C ILE A 237 -3.58 6.49 20.61
N THR A 238 -3.00 6.32 19.41
CA THR A 238 -2.47 7.41 18.60
C THR A 238 -3.37 7.67 17.41
N GLY A 239 -3.86 8.90 17.32
CA GLY A 239 -4.78 9.35 16.30
C GLY A 239 -5.88 10.23 16.85
N ASP A 240 -6.77 10.68 15.95
CA ASP A 240 -7.95 11.48 16.30
C ASP A 240 -9.13 11.12 15.40
N GLY A 241 -10.33 11.55 15.77
CA GLY A 241 -11.52 11.28 14.99
C GLY A 241 -12.83 11.51 15.74
N PRO A 242 -13.97 11.27 15.07
CA PRO A 242 -15.29 11.60 15.62
C PRO A 242 -15.64 10.87 16.93
N LEU A 243 -15.04 9.70 17.19
CA LEU A 243 -15.28 8.92 18.41
C LEU A 243 -14.35 9.30 19.58
N SER A 244 -13.45 10.27 19.45
CA SER A 244 -12.42 10.59 20.43
C SER A 244 -13.01 10.87 21.84
N ALA A 245 -14.06 11.68 21.94
CA ALA A 245 -14.68 12.03 23.21
C ALA A 245 -15.37 10.81 23.87
N GLU A 246 -16.12 10.04 23.09
CA GLU A 246 -16.83 8.84 23.56
C GLU A 246 -15.85 7.77 24.07
N LEU A 247 -14.80 7.48 23.28
CA LEU A 247 -13.79 6.49 23.64
C LEU A 247 -13.04 6.89 24.92
N LYS A 248 -12.68 8.16 25.08
CA LYS A 248 -12.04 8.66 26.30
C LYS A 248 -12.93 8.48 27.53
N ALA A 249 -14.23 8.75 27.41
CA ALA A 249 -15.17 8.62 28.51
C ALA A 249 -15.41 7.15 28.93
N ASP A 250 -15.33 6.18 27.99
CA ASP A 250 -15.51 4.75 28.25
C ASP A 250 -14.22 4.01 28.61
N SER A 251 -13.06 4.65 28.54
CA SER A 251 -11.76 4.00 28.68
C SER A 251 -11.31 3.86 30.14
N PRO A 252 -10.64 2.75 30.51
CA PRO A 252 -9.92 2.64 31.75
C PRO A 252 -8.75 3.63 31.87
N GLU A 253 -8.29 3.90 33.11
CA GLU A 253 -7.21 4.84 33.39
C GLU A 253 -5.88 4.55 32.68
N ASN A 254 -5.57 3.28 32.42
CA ASN A 254 -4.36 2.84 31.73
C ASN A 254 -4.49 2.82 30.20
N VAL A 255 -5.51 3.48 29.66
CA VAL A 255 -5.66 3.80 28.24
C VAL A 255 -5.32 5.27 28.00
N ILE A 256 -4.28 5.52 27.25
CA ILE A 256 -3.67 6.84 27.08
C ILE A 256 -3.91 7.29 25.63
N PHE A 257 -4.53 8.45 25.46
CA PHE A 257 -4.78 9.05 24.15
C PHE A 257 -3.76 10.15 23.87
N THR A 258 -2.92 9.95 22.85
CA THR A 258 -1.88 10.91 22.49
C THR A 258 -2.38 12.03 21.58
N GLY A 259 -3.50 11.82 20.89
CA GLY A 259 -3.90 12.63 19.74
C GLY A 259 -3.15 12.25 18.48
N TYR A 260 -3.17 13.14 17.49
CA TYR A 260 -2.53 12.90 16.20
C TYR A 260 -1.02 13.10 16.28
N MET A 261 -0.25 12.08 15.87
CA MET A 261 1.21 12.11 15.74
C MET A 261 1.63 11.96 14.28
N LYS A 262 2.79 12.48 13.91
CA LYS A 262 3.39 12.38 12.58
C LYS A 262 4.91 12.38 12.61
N GLY A 263 5.52 11.93 11.49
CA GLY A 263 6.98 11.95 11.34
C GLY A 263 7.69 11.20 12.47
N LYS A 264 8.76 11.76 13.00
CA LYS A 264 9.61 11.15 14.03
C LYS A 264 8.85 10.75 15.31
N GLU A 265 7.91 11.59 15.75
CA GLU A 265 7.10 11.31 16.96
C GLU A 265 6.25 10.04 16.78
N LEU A 266 5.63 9.85 15.60
CA LEU A 266 4.89 8.65 15.27
C LEU A 266 5.82 7.42 15.21
N SER A 267 7.01 7.56 14.60
CA SER A 267 8.02 6.50 14.54
C SER A 267 8.46 6.06 15.94
N GLN A 268 8.67 7.02 16.83
CA GLN A 268 9.00 6.77 18.25
C GLN A 268 7.86 6.08 19.00
N ALA A 269 6.61 6.46 18.74
CA ALA A 269 5.45 5.83 19.37
C ALA A 269 5.34 4.34 18.97
N TYR A 270 5.53 4.01 17.68
CA TYR A 270 5.59 2.61 17.25
C TYR A 270 6.73 1.85 17.93
N ALA A 271 7.97 2.35 17.83
CA ALA A 271 9.15 1.66 18.35
C ALA A 271 9.15 1.52 19.89
N SER A 272 8.43 2.39 20.59
CA SER A 272 8.35 2.42 22.05
C SER A 272 7.24 1.54 22.63
N ALA A 273 6.42 0.92 21.78
CA ALA A 273 5.42 -0.06 22.17
C ALA A 273 5.98 -1.49 22.18
N ASP A 274 5.16 -2.46 22.58
CA ASP A 274 5.53 -3.88 22.66
C ASP A 274 4.62 -4.80 21.83
N ILE A 275 3.36 -4.40 21.54
CA ILE A 275 2.37 -5.15 20.76
C ILE A 275 1.51 -4.15 20.00
N PHE A 276 1.26 -4.40 18.72
CA PHE A 276 0.31 -3.61 17.94
C PHE A 276 -1.08 -4.26 17.97
N ALA A 277 -2.05 -3.55 18.56
CA ALA A 277 -3.43 -4.00 18.74
C ALA A 277 -4.35 -3.31 17.73
N PHE A 278 -4.77 -4.03 16.69
CA PHE A 278 -5.48 -3.44 15.56
C PHE A 278 -6.82 -4.14 15.29
N PRO A 279 -7.93 -3.63 15.85
CA PRO A 279 -9.25 -4.29 15.77
C PRO A 279 -10.04 -3.98 14.48
N SER A 280 -9.45 -3.25 13.52
CA SER A 280 -10.13 -2.86 12.27
C SER A 280 -10.40 -4.07 11.37
N ILE A 281 -11.58 -4.09 10.74
CA ILE A 281 -12.02 -5.13 9.79
C ILE A 281 -12.20 -4.59 8.36
N THR A 282 -11.90 -3.32 8.12
CA THR A 282 -12.23 -2.61 6.86
C THR A 282 -11.01 -2.02 6.15
N GLU A 283 -9.82 -2.55 6.40
CA GLU A 283 -8.61 -2.05 5.76
C GLU A 283 -8.53 -2.44 4.28
N THR A 284 -8.06 -1.51 3.45
CA THR A 284 -7.78 -1.80 2.04
C THR A 284 -6.42 -2.47 1.83
N TYR A 285 -5.39 -2.07 2.59
CA TYR A 285 -4.04 -2.66 2.53
C TYR A 285 -3.38 -2.84 3.90
N GLY A 286 -3.73 -2.00 4.90
CA GLY A 286 -3.20 -2.09 6.25
C GLY A 286 -1.77 -1.52 6.39
N ASN A 287 -1.48 -0.35 5.82
CA ASN A 287 -0.15 0.29 5.93
C ASN A 287 0.32 0.38 7.39
N VAL A 288 -0.57 0.71 8.33
CA VAL A 288 -0.24 0.82 9.77
C VAL A 288 0.26 -0.50 10.36
N ILE A 289 -0.14 -1.65 9.79
CA ILE A 289 0.35 -2.97 10.17
C ILE A 289 1.81 -3.13 9.75
N LEU A 290 2.15 -2.73 8.52
CA LEU A 290 3.54 -2.75 8.05
C LEU A 290 4.42 -1.77 8.81
N GLU A 291 3.89 -0.59 9.17
CA GLU A 291 4.57 0.40 10.02
C GLU A 291 4.90 -0.18 11.40
N ALA A 292 3.94 -0.86 12.03
CA ALA A 292 4.12 -1.56 13.29
C ALA A 292 5.16 -2.69 13.17
N MET A 293 5.02 -3.54 12.16
CA MET A 293 5.96 -4.64 11.90
C MET A 293 7.38 -4.13 11.63
N ALA A 294 7.53 -3.08 10.84
CA ALA A 294 8.83 -2.44 10.56
C ALA A 294 9.47 -1.89 11.85
N SER A 295 8.66 -1.43 12.79
CA SER A 295 9.09 -0.98 14.11
C SER A 295 9.31 -2.11 15.13
N GLY A 296 9.21 -3.38 14.67
CA GLY A 296 9.46 -4.55 15.52
C GLY A 296 8.29 -4.94 16.43
N LEU A 297 7.05 -4.64 16.05
CA LEU A 297 5.88 -5.01 16.84
C LEU A 297 5.17 -6.24 16.25
N PRO A 298 4.90 -7.27 17.06
CA PRO A 298 3.96 -8.31 16.69
C PRO A 298 2.54 -7.75 16.66
N VAL A 299 1.74 -8.18 15.69
CA VAL A 299 0.39 -7.65 15.45
C VAL A 299 -0.67 -8.58 16.01
N VAL A 300 -1.69 -8.05 16.67
CA VAL A 300 -2.94 -8.75 16.98
C VAL A 300 -4.07 -8.09 16.21
N SER A 301 -4.74 -8.83 15.35
CA SER A 301 -5.82 -8.33 14.49
C SER A 301 -6.75 -9.44 14.00
N PHE A 302 -7.81 -9.05 13.29
CA PHE A 302 -8.68 -9.97 12.54
C PHE A 302 -8.12 -10.13 11.12
N LEU A 303 -8.24 -11.36 10.55
CA LEU A 303 -7.86 -11.60 9.14
C LEU A 303 -8.97 -11.13 8.19
N GLU A 304 -9.23 -9.81 8.20
CA GLU A 304 -10.23 -9.19 7.35
C GLU A 304 -9.63 -8.07 6.48
N GLY A 305 -10.19 -7.88 5.30
CA GLY A 305 -9.73 -6.86 4.36
C GLY A 305 -8.23 -6.96 4.07
N GLY A 306 -7.56 -5.81 3.99
CA GLY A 306 -6.12 -5.71 3.72
C GLY A 306 -5.20 -6.23 4.83
N VAL A 307 -5.74 -6.58 6.01
CA VAL A 307 -4.95 -7.24 7.08
C VAL A 307 -4.45 -8.61 6.60
N ARG A 308 -5.25 -9.36 5.83
CA ARG A 308 -4.89 -10.67 5.27
C ARG A 308 -3.63 -10.65 4.42
N GLU A 309 -3.30 -9.51 3.84
CA GLU A 309 -2.12 -9.38 2.98
C GLU A 309 -0.80 -9.38 3.76
N ASN A 310 -0.85 -8.98 5.04
CA ASN A 310 0.34 -8.73 5.83
C ASN A 310 0.43 -9.59 7.10
N LEU A 311 -0.69 -9.93 7.74
CA LEU A 311 -0.69 -10.74 8.96
C LEU A 311 -0.67 -12.24 8.65
N LEU A 312 0.41 -12.89 9.02
CA LEU A 312 0.60 -14.34 8.97
C LEU A 312 0.48 -14.89 10.40
N ASP A 313 -0.62 -15.58 10.69
CA ASP A 313 -0.92 -16.08 12.04
C ASP A 313 0.19 -16.96 12.60
N ASN A 314 0.52 -16.78 13.88
CA ASN A 314 1.61 -17.44 14.60
C ASN A 314 3.01 -17.28 13.96
N TYR A 315 3.20 -16.34 13.03
CA TYR A 315 4.50 -16.03 12.44
C TYR A 315 4.94 -14.58 12.71
N ASN A 316 4.14 -13.58 12.34
CA ASN A 316 4.45 -12.16 12.56
C ASN A 316 3.39 -11.45 13.43
N GLY A 317 2.50 -12.22 14.00
CA GLY A 317 1.43 -11.77 14.89
C GLY A 317 0.46 -12.90 15.22
N LEU A 318 -0.65 -12.56 15.84
CA LEU A 318 -1.74 -13.48 16.16
C LEU A 318 -3.04 -13.00 15.51
N ALA A 319 -3.66 -13.88 14.75
CA ALA A 319 -4.97 -13.66 14.18
C ALA A 319 -6.08 -14.05 15.17
N CYS A 320 -7.12 -13.22 15.23
CA CYS A 320 -8.33 -13.52 15.98
C CYS A 320 -9.32 -14.22 15.07
N GLU A 321 -9.88 -15.33 15.54
CA GLU A 321 -10.83 -16.18 14.81
C GLU A 321 -12.24 -15.59 14.82
N GLU A 322 -12.61 -14.89 15.93
CA GLU A 322 -13.91 -14.29 16.12
C GLU A 322 -13.82 -12.79 16.40
N ILE A 323 -14.74 -12.03 15.81
CA ILE A 323 -14.84 -10.58 16.06
C ILE A 323 -15.54 -10.36 17.40
N SER A 324 -14.83 -10.63 18.48
CA SER A 324 -15.31 -10.46 19.86
C SER A 324 -14.22 -9.88 20.77
N PRO A 325 -14.59 -9.07 21.79
CA PRO A 325 -13.64 -8.55 22.77
C PRO A 325 -12.91 -9.67 23.53
N GLU A 326 -13.57 -10.79 23.79
CA GLU A 326 -13.05 -11.95 24.49
C GLU A 326 -11.92 -12.60 23.68
N ASN A 327 -12.16 -12.89 22.41
CA ASN A 327 -11.17 -13.51 21.54
C ASN A 327 -9.97 -12.58 21.35
N PHE A 328 -10.20 -11.28 21.14
CA PHE A 328 -9.13 -10.29 21.01
C PHE A 328 -8.31 -10.17 22.30
N ALA A 329 -8.96 -10.15 23.47
CA ALA A 329 -8.29 -10.12 24.76
C ALA A 329 -7.42 -11.36 25.01
N VAL A 330 -7.90 -12.56 24.65
CA VAL A 330 -7.12 -13.82 24.77
C VAL A 330 -5.85 -13.78 23.93
N LYS A 331 -5.91 -13.27 22.68
CA LYS A 331 -4.72 -13.15 21.82
C LYS A 331 -3.72 -12.12 22.36
N LEU A 332 -4.22 -10.99 22.88
CA LEU A 332 -3.35 -9.99 23.54
C LEU A 332 -2.74 -10.59 24.84
N GLU A 333 -3.54 -11.24 25.69
CA GLU A 333 -3.06 -11.89 26.93
C GLU A 333 -1.92 -12.86 26.63
N ARG A 334 -2.03 -13.68 25.57
CA ARG A 334 -0.99 -14.62 25.16
C ARG A 334 0.36 -13.93 24.90
N LEU A 335 0.36 -12.75 24.27
CA LEU A 335 1.59 -11.98 24.04
C LEU A 335 2.04 -11.18 25.29
N ILE A 336 1.12 -10.78 26.16
CA ILE A 336 1.45 -10.07 27.40
C ILE A 336 2.25 -10.99 28.34
N ILE A 337 1.79 -12.22 28.53
CA ILE A 337 2.40 -13.14 29.48
C ILE A 337 3.61 -13.92 28.94
N ASN A 338 3.69 -14.13 27.65
CA ASN A 338 4.76 -14.91 27.02
C ASN A 338 5.76 -13.99 26.30
N LYS A 339 6.86 -13.68 27.02
CA LYS A 339 7.92 -12.80 26.53
C LYS A 339 8.66 -13.41 25.33
N GLU A 340 8.90 -14.72 25.36
CA GLU A 340 9.64 -15.46 24.34
C GLU A 340 8.85 -15.43 23.02
N LEU A 341 7.56 -15.80 23.05
CA LEU A 341 6.68 -15.74 21.87
C LEU A 341 6.58 -14.32 21.34
N ARG A 342 6.41 -13.31 22.23
CA ARG A 342 6.35 -11.91 21.80
C ARG A 342 7.60 -11.48 21.06
N ALA A 343 8.79 -11.85 21.58
CA ALA A 343 10.07 -11.54 20.95
C ALA A 343 10.27 -12.26 19.60
N GLU A 344 9.87 -13.52 19.50
CA GLU A 344 9.91 -14.31 18.28
C GLU A 344 9.05 -13.68 17.19
N LEU A 345 7.76 -13.42 17.49
CA LEU A 345 6.84 -12.81 16.53
C LEU A 345 7.27 -11.38 16.14
N ALA A 346 7.83 -10.61 17.07
CA ALA A 346 8.38 -9.28 16.81
C ALA A 346 9.54 -9.32 15.79
N ASN A 347 10.48 -10.24 15.98
CA ASN A 347 11.60 -10.43 15.05
C ASN A 347 11.12 -10.88 13.66
N ASN A 348 10.16 -11.79 13.60
CA ASN A 348 9.57 -12.23 12.34
C ASN A 348 8.77 -11.12 11.66
N ALA A 349 8.03 -10.31 12.42
CA ALA A 349 7.30 -9.13 11.93
C ALA A 349 8.27 -8.12 11.29
N HIS A 350 9.37 -7.80 11.97
CA HIS A 350 10.38 -6.90 11.45
C HIS A 350 11.03 -7.44 10.16
N LYS A 351 11.45 -8.72 10.12
CA LYS A 351 11.99 -9.35 8.92
C LYS A 351 10.99 -9.33 7.76
N TYR A 352 9.72 -9.59 8.03
CA TYR A 352 8.66 -9.53 7.04
C TYR A 352 8.54 -8.11 6.47
N ALA A 353 8.48 -7.09 7.32
CA ALA A 353 8.39 -5.70 6.87
C ALA A 353 9.64 -5.26 6.06
N LEU A 354 10.85 -5.69 6.44
CA LEU A 354 12.06 -5.44 5.65
C LEU A 354 11.97 -6.03 4.24
N SER A 355 11.34 -7.20 4.09
CA SER A 355 11.10 -7.80 2.75
C SER A 355 10.12 -6.98 1.91
N LYS A 356 9.29 -6.17 2.54
CA LYS A 356 8.33 -5.24 1.93
C LYS A 356 8.85 -3.78 1.87
N SER A 357 10.15 -3.54 2.09
CA SER A 357 10.71 -2.20 1.89
C SER A 357 10.52 -1.75 0.43
N TRP A 358 10.36 -0.43 0.21
CA TRP A 358 10.26 0.12 -1.15
C TRP A 358 11.41 -0.33 -2.03
N TYR A 359 12.62 -0.41 -1.46
CA TYR A 359 13.79 -0.92 -2.18
C TYR A 359 13.54 -2.35 -2.70
N ASN A 360 13.16 -3.28 -1.84
CA ASN A 360 12.93 -4.68 -2.23
C ASN A 360 11.73 -4.85 -3.17
N VAL A 361 10.67 -4.06 -2.98
CA VAL A 361 9.50 -4.05 -3.86
C VAL A 361 9.91 -3.64 -5.28
N PHE A 362 10.71 -2.57 -5.41
CA PHE A 362 11.14 -2.11 -6.73
C PHE A 362 12.25 -2.96 -7.35
N GLU A 363 13.15 -3.57 -6.57
CA GLU A 363 14.10 -4.55 -7.11
C GLU A 363 13.37 -5.74 -7.75
N ARG A 364 12.29 -6.24 -7.14
CA ARG A 364 11.45 -7.28 -7.75
C ARG A 364 10.76 -6.78 -9.02
N LEU A 365 10.23 -5.57 -9.02
CA LEU A 365 9.59 -4.97 -10.21
C LEU A 365 10.60 -4.85 -11.36
N VAL A 366 11.81 -4.36 -11.09
CA VAL A 366 12.89 -4.22 -12.07
C VAL A 366 13.35 -5.59 -12.60
N SER A 367 13.42 -6.59 -11.71
CA SER A 367 13.72 -7.99 -12.12
C SER A 367 12.65 -8.53 -13.07
N ASN A 368 11.36 -8.29 -12.79
CA ASN A 368 10.26 -8.68 -13.67
C ASN A 368 10.33 -7.94 -15.03
N TYR A 369 10.71 -6.67 -15.04
CA TYR A 369 10.93 -5.95 -16.31
C TYR A 369 12.02 -6.60 -17.14
N GLN A 370 13.13 -6.97 -16.51
CA GLN A 370 14.25 -7.62 -17.21
C GLN A 370 13.83 -8.99 -17.77
N GLU A 371 13.06 -9.76 -17.01
CA GLU A 371 12.51 -11.06 -17.45
C GLU A 371 11.64 -10.89 -18.71
N VAL A 372 10.76 -9.89 -18.73
CA VAL A 372 9.89 -9.60 -19.89
C VAL A 372 10.70 -9.17 -21.11
N ILE A 373 11.72 -8.31 -20.92
CA ILE A 373 12.61 -7.87 -22.00
C ILE A 373 13.37 -9.08 -22.59
N ASP A 374 13.93 -9.93 -21.73
CA ASP A 374 14.70 -11.11 -22.15
C ASP A 374 13.82 -12.13 -22.85
N TYR A 375 12.59 -12.35 -22.37
CA TYR A 375 11.61 -13.22 -23.00
C TYR A 375 11.30 -12.76 -24.42
N LYS A 376 10.94 -11.49 -24.60
CA LYS A 376 10.59 -10.89 -25.91
C LYS A 376 11.76 -10.93 -26.89
N SER A 377 12.97 -10.71 -26.40
CA SER A 377 14.19 -10.79 -27.20
C SER A 377 14.44 -12.22 -27.74
N ARG A 378 14.16 -13.25 -26.93
CA ARG A 378 14.27 -14.66 -27.34
C ARG A 378 13.18 -15.03 -28.39
N GLU A 379 11.93 -14.58 -28.19
CA GLU A 379 10.87 -14.80 -29.18
C GLU A 379 11.22 -14.18 -30.54
N ALA A 380 11.77 -12.97 -30.55
CA ALA A 380 12.18 -12.31 -31.78
C ALA A 380 13.32 -13.08 -32.49
N PHE A 381 14.25 -13.68 -31.74
CA PHE A 381 15.34 -14.48 -32.28
C PHE A 381 14.86 -15.82 -32.85
N ILE A 382 13.85 -16.46 -32.27
CA ILE A 382 13.30 -17.75 -32.73
C ILE A 382 12.42 -17.56 -34.00
N SER A 383 11.81 -16.38 -34.14
CA SER A 383 10.90 -16.05 -35.25
C SER A 383 11.58 -15.41 -36.47
N ALA A 384 12.88 -15.09 -36.39
CA ALA A 384 13.73 -14.55 -37.47
C ALA A 384 14.53 -15.64 -38.17
#